data_4883eafee2ce76a63887eb1c70ceddbc
#
_entry.id   4883eafee2ce76a63887eb1c70ceddbc
#
_cell.length_a   1.000
_cell.length_b   1.000
_cell.length_c   1.000
_cell.angle_alpha   90.00
_cell.angle_beta   90.00
_cell.angle_gamma   90.00
#
_symmetry.space_group_name_H-M   'P 1'
#
loop_
_entity.id
_entity.type
_entity.pdbx_description
1 polymer ?
#
loop_
_entity_poly.entity_id
_entity_poly.type
_entity_poly.pdbx_seq_one_letter_code
_entity_poly.pdbx_strand_id
1 'polypeptide(L)'
;MILVGLTGGIGSGKSTVINYFKELGVNCYQADKEAKKLMDSDQDLIRKIQNSFGDNIYINSKLDRKKLASIVFNNKEKLDLLNSLVHPAVNNHFISYCIGLKDVYIIKEVAIIFETKTQDKFDKIILVKAPKEKRINRIINRDKCNRQDAIDRINNQIDDEDKVDESDYIIENINIIDIPKKVLKIHKNILNSIKIH
;
A
#
# COMPACT_ATOMS: atom_id res chain seq x y z
N MET A 1 -5.87 -17.36 -10.78
CA MET A 1 -6.30 -16.18 -9.98
C MET A 1 -5.47 -14.99 -10.42
N ILE A 2 -6.10 -13.90 -10.82
CA ILE A 2 -5.42 -12.67 -11.27
C ILE A 2 -5.02 -11.83 -10.06
N LEU A 3 -3.79 -11.30 -10.06
CA LEU A 3 -3.29 -10.39 -9.04
C LEU A 3 -3.39 -8.94 -9.53
N VAL A 4 -4.25 -8.16 -8.89
CA VAL A 4 -4.46 -6.75 -9.21
C VAL A 4 -3.73 -5.88 -8.18
N GLY A 5 -2.77 -5.07 -8.64
CA GLY A 5 -2.11 -4.06 -7.83
C GLY A 5 -3.01 -2.84 -7.64
N LEU A 6 -3.15 -2.34 -6.42
CA LEU A 6 -3.80 -1.06 -6.16
C LEU A 6 -2.79 -0.10 -5.54
N THR A 7 -2.51 0.98 -6.24
CA THR A 7 -1.50 1.96 -5.85
C THR A 7 -2.01 3.40 -5.96
N GLY A 8 -1.16 4.35 -5.63
CA GLY A 8 -1.43 5.79 -5.71
C GLY A 8 -0.77 6.53 -4.56
N GLY A 9 -0.54 7.81 -4.73
CA GLY A 9 0.20 8.63 -3.78
C GLY A 9 -0.44 8.71 -2.40
N ILE A 10 0.35 9.10 -1.41
CA ILE A 10 -0.14 9.38 -0.05
C ILE A 10 -1.30 10.39 -0.11
N GLY A 11 -2.39 10.12 0.61
CA GLY A 11 -3.58 10.98 0.61
C GLY A 11 -4.52 10.82 -0.59
N SER A 12 -4.23 9.95 -1.58
CA SER A 12 -5.09 9.72 -2.75
C SER A 12 -6.43 9.06 -2.41
N GLY A 13 -6.50 8.31 -1.29
CA GLY A 13 -7.73 7.64 -0.84
C GLY A 13 -7.83 6.17 -1.22
N LYS A 14 -6.71 5.48 -1.38
CA LYS A 14 -6.64 4.02 -1.60
C LYS A 14 -7.52 3.22 -0.65
N SER A 15 -7.47 3.54 0.63
CA SER A 15 -8.25 2.82 1.64
C SER A 15 -9.77 2.90 1.41
N THR A 16 -10.27 4.03 0.92
CA THR A 16 -11.66 4.20 0.55
C THR A 16 -12.03 3.31 -0.64
N VAL A 17 -11.18 3.31 -1.67
CA VAL A 17 -11.37 2.46 -2.87
C VAL A 17 -11.36 0.98 -2.50
N ILE A 18 -10.43 0.55 -1.65
CA ILE A 18 -10.36 -0.83 -1.15
C ILE A 18 -11.65 -1.24 -0.44
N ASN A 19 -12.20 -0.36 0.41
CA ASN A 19 -13.42 -0.68 1.13
C ASN A 19 -14.58 -0.96 0.17
N TYR A 20 -14.73 -0.19 -0.89
CA TYR A 20 -15.76 -0.46 -1.91
C TYR A 20 -15.50 -1.76 -2.70
N PHE A 21 -14.26 -2.14 -2.96
CA PHE A 21 -13.98 -3.47 -3.53
C PHE A 21 -14.35 -4.59 -2.56
N LYS A 22 -14.08 -4.43 -1.27
CA LYS A 22 -14.48 -5.39 -0.23
C LYS A 22 -16.01 -5.53 -0.12
N GLU A 23 -16.77 -4.43 -0.26
CA GLU A 23 -18.23 -4.45 -0.29
C GLU A 23 -18.78 -5.24 -1.51
N LEU A 24 -18.01 -5.33 -2.60
CA LEU A 24 -18.30 -6.19 -3.75
C LEU A 24 -17.85 -7.65 -3.56
N GLY A 25 -17.36 -8.03 -2.38
CA GLY A 25 -16.89 -9.38 -2.07
C GLY A 25 -15.46 -9.70 -2.54
N VAL A 26 -14.70 -8.69 -2.98
CA VAL A 26 -13.31 -8.89 -3.45
C VAL A 26 -12.36 -9.00 -2.26
N ASN A 27 -11.53 -10.04 -2.24
CA ASN A 27 -10.47 -10.16 -1.27
C ASN A 27 -9.37 -9.10 -1.55
N CYS A 28 -9.04 -8.32 -0.50
CA CYS A 28 -8.08 -7.23 -0.59
C CYS A 28 -7.01 -7.35 0.50
N TYR A 29 -5.77 -7.49 0.08
CA TYR A 29 -4.60 -7.51 0.95
C TYR A 29 -3.94 -6.14 1.01
N GLN A 30 -3.79 -5.56 2.19
CA GLN A 30 -3.19 -4.23 2.39
C GLN A 30 -1.76 -4.38 2.92
N ALA A 31 -0.77 -4.35 2.03
CA ALA A 31 0.62 -4.67 2.37
C ALA A 31 1.18 -3.81 3.51
N ASP A 32 0.96 -2.49 3.49
CA ASP A 32 1.44 -1.58 4.55
C ASP A 32 0.80 -1.86 5.91
N LYS A 33 -0.47 -2.27 5.91
CA LYS A 33 -1.18 -2.62 7.15
C LYS A 33 -0.69 -3.95 7.71
N GLU A 34 -0.51 -4.93 6.85
CA GLU A 34 0.01 -6.24 7.27
C GLU A 34 1.49 -6.16 7.68
N ALA A 35 2.33 -5.34 6.99
CA ALA A 35 3.69 -5.06 7.43
C ALA A 35 3.73 -4.55 8.88
N LYS A 36 2.85 -3.60 9.21
CA LYS A 36 2.77 -3.07 10.58
C LYS A 36 2.37 -4.14 11.60
N LYS A 37 1.46 -5.05 11.24
CA LYS A 37 1.07 -6.15 12.13
C LYS A 37 2.21 -7.14 12.30
N LEU A 38 2.85 -7.55 11.21
CA LEU A 38 3.95 -8.51 11.23
C LEU A 38 5.14 -8.01 12.06
N MET A 39 5.48 -6.74 11.97
CA MET A 39 6.51 -6.14 12.81
C MET A 39 6.18 -6.18 14.32
N ASP A 40 4.92 -6.39 14.70
CA ASP A 40 4.51 -6.53 16.13
C ASP A 40 4.22 -7.99 16.52
N SER A 41 4.08 -8.93 15.57
CA SER A 41 3.56 -10.29 15.85
C SER A 41 4.41 -11.43 15.32
N ASP A 42 5.17 -11.22 14.24
CA ASP A 42 6.04 -12.24 13.67
C ASP A 42 7.36 -12.32 14.43
N GLN A 43 7.55 -13.39 15.19
CA GLN A 43 8.69 -13.55 16.09
C GLN A 43 10.04 -13.56 15.36
N ASP A 44 10.09 -14.08 14.13
CA ASP A 44 11.32 -14.09 13.33
C ASP A 44 11.65 -12.69 12.82
N LEU A 45 10.64 -11.95 12.37
CA LEU A 45 10.82 -10.56 11.93
C LEU A 45 11.21 -9.66 13.11
N ILE A 46 10.57 -9.83 14.28
CA ILE A 46 10.91 -9.09 15.51
C ILE A 46 12.37 -9.30 15.87
N ARG A 47 12.84 -10.56 15.94
CA ARG A 47 14.25 -10.88 16.22
C ARG A 47 15.22 -10.25 15.23
N LYS A 48 14.90 -10.32 13.93
CA LYS A 48 15.73 -9.69 12.88
C LYS A 48 15.81 -8.17 13.04
N ILE A 49 14.70 -7.52 13.35
CA ILE A 49 14.66 -6.07 13.58
C ILE A 49 15.45 -5.71 14.84
N GLN A 50 15.29 -6.45 15.94
CA GLN A 50 16.06 -6.24 17.17
C GLN A 50 17.58 -6.38 16.93
N ASN A 51 18.00 -7.43 16.27
CA ASN A 51 19.40 -7.66 15.94
C ASN A 51 20.02 -6.54 15.05
N SER A 52 19.20 -5.91 14.19
CA SER A 52 19.66 -4.89 13.26
C SER A 52 19.58 -3.46 13.81
N PHE A 53 18.62 -3.19 14.72
CA PHE A 53 18.30 -1.83 15.18
C PHE A 53 18.42 -1.67 16.70
N GLY A 54 18.72 -2.76 17.42
CA GLY A 54 18.91 -2.81 18.88
C GLY A 54 17.66 -3.29 19.62
N ASP A 55 17.87 -3.96 20.76
CA ASP A 55 16.79 -4.57 21.56
C ASP A 55 15.78 -3.54 22.09
N ASN A 56 16.25 -2.33 22.36
CA ASN A 56 15.43 -1.25 22.88
C ASN A 56 14.51 -0.59 21.83
N ILE A 57 14.42 -1.17 20.60
CA ILE A 57 13.49 -0.73 19.57
C ILE A 57 12.06 -1.25 19.85
N TYR A 58 11.92 -2.26 20.71
CA TYR A 58 10.63 -2.77 21.18
C TYR A 58 10.40 -2.40 22.63
N ILE A 59 9.20 -1.93 22.97
CA ILE A 59 8.75 -1.59 24.32
C ILE A 59 7.47 -2.39 24.60
N ASN A 60 7.45 -3.19 25.66
CA ASN A 60 6.30 -4.05 26.01
C ASN A 60 5.81 -4.90 24.81
N SER A 61 6.74 -5.54 24.11
CA SER A 61 6.49 -6.39 22.94
C SER A 61 5.88 -5.65 21.73
N LYS A 62 5.91 -4.31 21.71
CA LYS A 62 5.47 -3.50 20.58
C LYS A 62 6.62 -2.66 20.02
N LEU A 63 6.68 -2.56 18.70
CA LEU A 63 7.67 -1.75 18.02
C LEU A 63 7.48 -0.26 18.34
N ASP A 64 8.53 0.39 18.85
CA ASP A 64 8.58 1.86 18.92
C ASP A 64 8.79 2.44 17.52
N ARG A 65 7.66 2.67 16.83
CA ARG A 65 7.68 3.18 15.46
C ARG A 65 8.27 4.56 15.33
N LYS A 66 8.17 5.39 16.36
CA LYS A 66 8.76 6.74 16.35
C LYS A 66 10.28 6.64 16.36
N LYS A 67 10.80 5.79 17.24
CA LYS A 67 12.24 5.53 17.36
C LYS A 67 12.78 4.90 16.09
N LEU A 68 12.13 3.86 15.54
CA LEU A 68 12.54 3.25 14.28
C LEU A 68 12.51 4.27 13.15
N ALA A 69 11.45 5.07 13.02
CA ALA A 69 11.35 6.11 12.02
C ALA A 69 12.49 7.13 12.12
N SER A 70 12.87 7.58 13.34
CA SER A 70 13.99 8.50 13.52
C SER A 70 15.33 7.90 13.10
N ILE A 71 15.51 6.58 13.24
CA ILE A 71 16.74 5.87 12.82
C ILE A 71 16.84 5.76 11.29
N VAL A 72 15.71 5.51 10.61
CA VAL A 72 15.72 5.23 9.16
C VAL A 72 15.43 6.46 8.30
N PHE A 73 14.82 7.52 8.84
CA PHE A 73 14.31 8.66 8.07
C PHE A 73 15.41 9.40 7.27
N ASN A 74 16.60 9.58 7.87
CA ASN A 74 17.71 10.26 7.25
C ASN A 74 18.88 9.32 6.91
N ASN A 75 18.64 8.00 6.87
CA ASN A 75 19.67 7.02 6.59
C ASN A 75 19.15 5.97 5.60
N LYS A 76 19.51 6.17 4.33
CA LYS A 76 19.08 5.29 3.23
C LYS A 76 19.50 3.84 3.46
N GLU A 77 20.72 3.58 3.93
CA GLU A 77 21.20 2.21 4.17
C GLU A 77 20.36 1.50 5.24
N LYS A 78 20.01 2.21 6.32
CA LYS A 78 19.13 1.66 7.37
C LYS A 78 17.71 1.46 6.89
N LEU A 79 17.19 2.34 6.04
CA LEU A 79 15.90 2.16 5.41
C LEU A 79 15.88 0.94 4.49
N ASP A 80 16.92 0.78 3.67
CA ASP A 80 17.08 -0.36 2.76
C ASP A 80 17.22 -1.67 3.56
N LEU A 81 17.99 -1.65 4.66
CA LEU A 81 18.08 -2.79 5.58
C LEU A 81 16.71 -3.15 6.18
N LEU A 82 15.94 -2.17 6.67
CA LEU A 82 14.61 -2.44 7.20
C LEU A 82 13.70 -3.06 6.13
N ASN A 83 13.71 -2.50 4.93
CA ASN A 83 12.92 -2.99 3.80
C ASN A 83 13.32 -4.41 3.42
N SER A 84 14.62 -4.75 3.43
CA SER A 84 15.11 -6.11 3.15
C SER A 84 14.63 -7.16 4.15
N LEU A 85 14.31 -6.76 5.37
CA LEU A 85 13.74 -7.65 6.40
C LEU A 85 12.20 -7.74 6.27
N VAL A 86 11.53 -6.61 6.06
CA VAL A 86 10.07 -6.53 6.09
C VAL A 86 9.43 -7.07 4.80
N HIS A 87 9.98 -6.74 3.62
CA HIS A 87 9.36 -7.13 2.35
C HIS A 87 9.23 -8.65 2.17
N PRO A 88 10.24 -9.49 2.50
CA PRO A 88 10.09 -10.93 2.44
C PRO A 88 9.02 -11.47 3.40
N ALA A 89 8.95 -10.96 4.62
CA ALA A 89 7.95 -11.37 5.59
C ALA A 89 6.52 -11.05 5.11
N VAL A 90 6.30 -9.85 4.57
CA VAL A 90 5.02 -9.44 3.98
C VAL A 90 4.67 -10.29 2.76
N ASN A 91 5.66 -10.62 1.92
CA ASN A 91 5.43 -11.46 0.74
C ASN A 91 5.04 -12.89 1.13
N ASN A 92 5.73 -13.50 2.08
CA ASN A 92 5.41 -14.83 2.57
C ASN A 92 4.02 -14.86 3.22
N HIS A 93 3.68 -13.84 4.01
CA HIS A 93 2.35 -13.69 4.58
C HIS A 93 1.28 -13.52 3.49
N PHE A 94 1.56 -12.76 2.42
CA PHE A 94 0.65 -12.63 1.29
C PHE A 94 0.43 -13.96 0.57
N ILE A 95 1.50 -14.73 0.32
CA ILE A 95 1.38 -16.07 -0.27
C ILE A 95 0.48 -16.96 0.60
N SER A 96 0.72 -16.99 1.91
CA SER A 96 -0.10 -17.74 2.86
C SER A 96 -1.55 -17.26 2.88
N TYR A 97 -1.79 -15.95 2.78
CA TYR A 97 -3.13 -15.37 2.69
C TYR A 97 -3.88 -15.82 1.44
N CYS A 98 -3.18 -16.06 0.33
CA CYS A 98 -3.79 -16.52 -0.92
C CYS A 98 -4.13 -18.03 -0.92
N ILE A 99 -3.55 -18.82 -0.01
CA ILE A 99 -3.82 -20.26 0.05
C ILE A 99 -5.29 -20.51 0.39
N GLY A 100 -5.95 -21.28 -0.45
CA GLY A 100 -7.37 -21.65 -0.28
C GLY A 100 -8.38 -20.62 -0.77
N LEU A 101 -7.94 -19.44 -1.23
CA LEU A 101 -8.85 -18.52 -1.91
C LEU A 101 -9.30 -19.10 -3.24
N LYS A 102 -10.61 -19.02 -3.50
CA LYS A 102 -11.23 -19.44 -4.77
C LYS A 102 -11.63 -18.25 -5.65
N ASP A 103 -11.07 -17.09 -5.34
CA ASP A 103 -11.38 -15.85 -6.03
C ASP A 103 -10.84 -15.87 -7.46
N VAL A 104 -11.59 -15.25 -8.36
CA VAL A 104 -11.17 -15.06 -9.75
C VAL A 104 -10.00 -14.07 -9.81
N TYR A 105 -10.04 -13.05 -8.96
CA TYR A 105 -8.94 -12.10 -8.76
C TYR A 105 -8.88 -11.59 -7.31
N ILE A 106 -7.71 -11.10 -6.93
CA ILE A 106 -7.44 -10.48 -5.62
C ILE A 106 -6.78 -9.12 -5.82
N ILE A 107 -7.06 -8.19 -4.92
CA ILE A 107 -6.37 -6.89 -4.90
C ILE A 107 -5.28 -6.91 -3.83
N LYS A 108 -4.05 -6.54 -4.23
CA LYS A 108 -2.94 -6.24 -3.31
C LYS A 108 -2.65 -4.75 -3.35
N GLU A 109 -2.94 -4.06 -2.24
CA GLU A 109 -2.58 -2.65 -2.10
C GLU A 109 -1.11 -2.53 -1.72
N VAL A 110 -0.37 -1.78 -2.53
CA VAL A 110 1.02 -1.41 -2.28
C VAL A 110 1.19 0.06 -2.69
N ALA A 111 1.58 0.91 -1.75
CA ALA A 111 1.69 2.36 -2.01
C ALA A 111 2.81 2.71 -3.00
N ILE A 112 3.83 1.87 -3.12
CA ILE A 112 5.10 2.14 -3.81
C ILE A 112 5.41 1.14 -4.93
N ILE A 113 4.41 0.69 -5.71
CA ILE A 113 4.60 -0.28 -6.81
C ILE A 113 5.65 0.23 -7.79
N PHE A 114 5.53 1.48 -8.24
CA PHE A 114 6.41 2.09 -9.25
C PHE A 114 7.76 2.49 -8.67
N GLU A 115 7.79 3.02 -7.45
CA GLU A 115 9.00 3.38 -6.73
C GLU A 115 9.93 2.17 -6.51
N THR A 116 9.35 1.00 -6.35
CA THR A 116 10.10 -0.28 -6.15
C THR A 116 10.25 -1.09 -7.43
N LYS A 117 9.76 -0.57 -8.56
CA LYS A 117 9.80 -1.26 -9.88
C LYS A 117 9.25 -2.69 -9.80
N THR A 118 8.08 -2.84 -9.19
CA THR A 118 7.44 -4.15 -8.99
C THR A 118 6.15 -4.30 -9.79
N GLN A 119 5.89 -3.44 -10.77
CA GLN A 119 4.71 -3.48 -11.62
C GLN A 119 4.56 -4.81 -12.35
N ASP A 120 5.65 -5.42 -12.78
CA ASP A 120 5.65 -6.72 -13.48
C ASP A 120 5.13 -7.91 -12.62
N LYS A 121 4.97 -7.69 -11.32
CA LYS A 121 4.40 -8.71 -10.41
C LYS A 121 2.88 -8.72 -10.40
N PHE A 122 2.25 -7.80 -11.11
CA PHE A 122 0.80 -7.65 -11.14
C PHE A 122 0.28 -7.87 -12.55
N ASP A 123 -0.83 -8.59 -12.68
CA ASP A 123 -1.50 -8.81 -13.96
C ASP A 123 -2.23 -7.54 -14.43
N LYS A 124 -2.68 -6.71 -13.46
CA LYS A 124 -3.36 -5.43 -13.69
C LYS A 124 -3.01 -4.46 -12.57
N ILE A 125 -2.99 -3.16 -12.88
CA ILE A 125 -2.73 -2.09 -11.92
C ILE A 125 -3.87 -1.08 -11.92
N ILE A 126 -4.39 -0.77 -10.72
CA ILE A 126 -5.34 0.31 -10.47
C ILE A 126 -4.59 1.46 -9.79
N LEU A 127 -4.51 2.61 -10.45
CA LEU A 127 -3.96 3.84 -9.89
C LEU A 127 -5.07 4.70 -9.29
N VAL A 128 -4.95 5.04 -8.01
CA VAL A 128 -5.86 5.98 -7.34
C VAL A 128 -5.20 7.35 -7.27
N LYS A 129 -5.76 8.33 -7.97
CA LYS A 129 -5.29 9.73 -8.01
C LYS A 129 -6.23 10.64 -7.24
N ALA A 130 -5.71 11.74 -6.73
CA ALA A 130 -6.51 12.85 -6.20
C ALA A 130 -5.75 14.18 -6.37
N PRO A 131 -6.46 15.32 -6.51
CA PRO A 131 -5.82 16.62 -6.58
C PRO A 131 -4.89 16.89 -5.38
N LYS A 132 -3.72 17.49 -5.64
CA LYS A 132 -2.66 17.71 -4.66
C LYS A 132 -3.17 18.38 -3.38
N GLU A 133 -4.01 19.41 -3.50
CA GLU A 133 -4.57 20.10 -2.34
C GLU A 133 -5.48 19.19 -1.49
N LYS A 134 -6.28 18.34 -2.12
CA LYS A 134 -7.08 17.34 -1.38
C LYS A 134 -6.21 16.33 -0.66
N ARG A 135 -5.11 15.90 -1.28
CA ARG A 135 -4.14 15.00 -0.66
C ARG A 135 -3.50 15.64 0.56
N ILE A 136 -3.02 16.90 0.44
CA ILE A 136 -2.43 17.67 1.54
C ILE A 136 -3.42 17.76 2.71
N ASN A 137 -4.65 18.20 2.46
CA ASN A 137 -5.66 18.37 3.50
C ASN A 137 -5.99 17.03 4.20
N ARG A 138 -6.07 15.92 3.45
CA ARG A 138 -6.29 14.57 4.02
C ARG A 138 -5.13 14.13 4.91
N ILE A 139 -3.88 14.41 4.52
CA ILE A 139 -2.68 14.08 5.29
C ILE A 139 -2.66 14.88 6.59
N ILE A 140 -2.85 16.21 6.53
CA ILE A 140 -2.90 17.08 7.71
C ILE A 140 -3.97 16.61 8.71
N ASN A 141 -5.17 16.31 8.23
CA ASN A 141 -6.28 15.89 9.08
C ASN A 141 -6.04 14.52 9.74
N ARG A 142 -5.44 13.57 9.01
CA ARG A 142 -5.16 12.22 9.49
C ARG A 142 -3.98 12.17 10.46
N ASP A 143 -2.88 12.85 10.10
CA ASP A 143 -1.59 12.69 10.77
C ASP A 143 -1.30 13.83 11.76
N LYS A 144 -2.18 14.86 11.80
CA LYS A 144 -2.04 16.06 12.65
C LYS A 144 -0.68 16.75 12.48
N CYS A 145 -0.16 16.75 11.26
CA CYS A 145 1.10 17.39 10.89
C CYS A 145 0.86 18.77 10.25
N ASN A 146 1.91 19.57 10.10
CA ASN A 146 1.84 20.83 9.39
C ASN A 146 1.75 20.64 7.86
N ARG A 147 1.47 21.73 7.13
CA ARG A 147 1.32 21.69 5.67
C ARG A 147 2.62 21.30 4.95
N GLN A 148 3.76 21.78 5.43
CA GLN A 148 5.05 21.52 4.82
C GLN A 148 5.39 20.03 4.92
N ASP A 149 5.21 19.42 6.08
CA ASP A 149 5.41 17.96 6.27
C ASP A 149 4.54 17.13 5.30
N ALA A 150 3.31 17.57 5.05
CA ALA A 150 2.42 16.90 4.11
C ALA A 150 2.93 17.02 2.66
N ILE A 151 3.43 18.19 2.27
CA ILE A 151 4.02 18.43 0.95
C ILE A 151 5.28 17.61 0.77
N ASP A 152 6.16 17.58 1.76
CA ASP A 152 7.43 16.84 1.69
C ASP A 152 7.18 15.33 1.51
N ARG A 153 6.17 14.78 2.20
CA ARG A 153 5.76 13.37 2.01
C ARG A 153 5.20 13.09 0.62
N ILE A 154 4.51 14.04 0.02
CA ILE A 154 4.02 13.90 -1.36
C ILE A 154 5.19 13.95 -2.33
N ASN A 155 6.13 14.88 -2.15
CA ASN A 155 7.27 15.07 -3.04
C ASN A 155 8.30 13.91 -2.95
N ASN A 156 8.27 13.11 -1.88
CA ASN A 156 9.10 11.90 -1.75
C ASN A 156 8.55 10.69 -2.54
N GLN A 157 7.44 10.85 -3.27
CA GLN A 157 6.87 9.83 -4.14
C GLN A 157 6.97 10.27 -5.61
N ILE A 158 7.01 9.32 -6.52
CA ILE A 158 6.84 9.58 -7.97
C ILE A 158 5.48 10.26 -8.18
N ASP A 159 5.42 11.23 -9.10
CA ASP A 159 4.15 11.90 -9.40
C ASP A 159 3.12 10.88 -9.92
N ASP A 160 1.86 11.08 -9.54
CA ASP A 160 0.79 10.19 -10.00
C ASP A 160 0.56 10.32 -11.53
N GLU A 161 0.95 11.44 -12.17
CA GLU A 161 0.88 11.58 -13.62
C GLU A 161 1.88 10.67 -14.35
N ASP A 162 3.09 10.49 -13.82
CA ASP A 162 4.11 9.61 -14.38
C ASP A 162 3.75 8.11 -14.28
N LYS A 163 2.71 7.77 -13.49
CA LYS A 163 2.22 6.40 -13.29
C LYS A 163 1.04 6.04 -14.20
N VAL A 164 0.47 7.02 -14.90
CA VAL A 164 -0.76 6.86 -15.68
C VAL A 164 -0.59 5.84 -16.79
N ASP A 165 0.46 5.99 -17.60
CA ASP A 165 0.69 5.17 -18.79
C ASP A 165 1.01 3.70 -18.47
N GLU A 166 1.52 3.44 -17.27
CA GLU A 166 1.82 2.09 -16.79
C GLU A 166 0.67 1.47 -15.96
N SER A 167 -0.50 2.12 -15.91
CA SER A 167 -1.66 1.66 -15.13
C SER A 167 -2.82 1.26 -16.03
N ASP A 168 -3.42 0.09 -15.79
CA ASP A 168 -4.57 -0.39 -16.57
C ASP A 168 -5.87 0.35 -16.26
N TYR A 169 -6.01 0.81 -15.02
CA TYR A 169 -7.20 1.52 -14.56
C TYR A 169 -6.85 2.71 -13.71
N ILE A 170 -7.61 3.80 -13.87
CA ILE A 170 -7.42 5.03 -13.09
C ILE A 170 -8.70 5.36 -12.34
N ILE A 171 -8.57 5.63 -11.04
CA ILE A 171 -9.64 6.14 -10.19
C ILE A 171 -9.27 7.54 -9.71
N GLU A 172 -9.86 8.56 -10.32
CA GLU A 172 -9.76 9.93 -9.82
C GLU A 172 -10.71 10.13 -8.63
N ASN A 173 -10.13 10.23 -7.43
CA ASN A 173 -10.84 10.45 -6.17
C ASN A 173 -11.02 11.95 -5.88
N ILE A 174 -11.80 12.59 -6.74
CA ILE A 174 -12.17 14.00 -6.58
C ILE A 174 -13.40 14.12 -5.67
N ASN A 175 -14.43 13.32 -5.95
CA ASN A 175 -15.66 13.28 -5.16
C ASN A 175 -15.91 11.85 -4.67
N ILE A 176 -16.09 11.68 -3.37
CA ILE A 176 -16.27 10.36 -2.75
C ILE A 176 -17.55 9.66 -3.23
N ILE A 177 -18.59 10.43 -3.59
CA ILE A 177 -19.88 9.90 -4.05
C ILE A 177 -19.73 9.12 -5.36
N ASP A 178 -18.74 9.47 -6.20
CA ASP A 178 -18.53 8.82 -7.50
C ASP A 178 -17.71 7.53 -7.42
N ILE A 179 -17.02 7.32 -6.31
CA ILE A 179 -16.09 6.19 -6.15
C ILE A 179 -16.78 4.83 -6.29
N PRO A 180 -17.94 4.56 -5.68
CA PRO A 180 -18.63 3.27 -5.81
C PRO A 180 -18.92 2.91 -7.27
N LYS A 181 -19.37 3.88 -8.08
CA LYS A 181 -19.66 3.67 -9.50
C LYS A 181 -18.38 3.37 -10.31
N LYS A 182 -17.27 4.08 -10.03
CA LYS A 182 -15.97 3.84 -10.67
C LYS A 182 -15.43 2.46 -10.31
N VAL A 183 -15.49 2.08 -9.04
CA VAL A 183 -15.08 0.78 -8.54
C VAL A 183 -15.89 -0.35 -9.18
N LEU A 184 -17.22 -0.23 -9.22
CA LEU A 184 -18.10 -1.22 -9.85
C LEU A 184 -17.78 -1.40 -11.34
N LYS A 185 -17.49 -0.31 -12.07
CA LYS A 185 -17.10 -0.37 -13.48
C LYS A 185 -15.80 -1.16 -13.67
N ILE A 186 -14.77 -0.86 -12.86
CA ILE A 186 -13.48 -1.56 -12.93
C ILE A 186 -13.65 -3.04 -12.55
N HIS A 187 -14.39 -3.34 -11.48
CA HIS A 187 -14.71 -4.71 -11.08
C HIS A 187 -15.32 -5.53 -12.23
N LYS A 188 -16.33 -4.98 -12.90
CA LYS A 188 -16.94 -5.64 -14.07
C LYS A 188 -15.95 -5.82 -15.22
N ASN A 189 -15.10 -4.84 -15.49
CA ASN A 189 -14.10 -4.94 -16.56
C ASN A 189 -13.09 -6.04 -16.27
N ILE A 190 -12.61 -6.14 -15.02
CA ILE A 190 -11.69 -7.23 -14.61
C ILE A 190 -12.38 -8.60 -14.80
N LEU A 191 -13.61 -8.76 -14.32
CA LEU A 191 -14.35 -10.03 -14.48
C LEU A 191 -14.56 -10.40 -15.94
N ASN A 192 -14.86 -9.43 -16.81
CA ASN A 192 -15.07 -9.67 -18.23
C ASN A 192 -13.76 -10.05 -18.95
N SER A 193 -12.61 -9.45 -18.58
CA SER A 193 -11.32 -9.79 -19.18
C SER A 193 -10.89 -11.23 -18.88
N ILE A 194 -11.38 -11.83 -17.78
CA ILE A 194 -11.08 -13.20 -17.39
C ILE A 194 -11.94 -14.23 -18.14
N LYS A 195 -13.18 -13.88 -18.50
CA LYS A 195 -14.10 -14.79 -19.21
C LYS A 195 -13.74 -15.01 -20.68
N ILE A 196 -12.79 -14.25 -21.22
CA ILE A 196 -12.40 -14.29 -22.63
C ILE A 196 -11.18 -15.22 -22.86
N HIS A 197 -10.63 -15.76 -21.80
CA HIS A 197 -9.55 -16.76 -21.82
C HIS A 197 -10.02 -18.09 -21.22
#